data_f251c1545f48f62b39a245e3def56e30
#
_entry.id   f251c1545f48f62b39a245e3def56e30
#
_cell.length_a   1.000
_cell.length_b   1.000
_cell.length_c   1.000
_cell.angle_alpha   90.00
_cell.angle_beta   90.00
_cell.angle_gamma   90.00
#
_symmetry.space_group_name_H-M   'P 1'
#
loop_
_entity.id
_entity.type
_entity.pdbx_description
1 polymer ?
#
loop_
_entity_poly.entity_id
_entity_poly.type
_entity_poly.pdbx_seq_one_letter_code
_entity_poly.pdbx_strand_id
1 'polypeptide(L)'
;YTLPHAELWQPNDSLVAKYTERFEGQDSPYGGNFGSWYYRNYARHAQFAAMVNRLDTQIGEIFDKLKEKGFDENTLVIFTSDNGPHEEGGADPAWFNRDGLLKGTKRSTHEGGIRVPFIAKGPGVPAGSVNDHQLAFYDVMPTLLDYAGLDGKEYSREASTEERRYDGIS
;
A
#
# COMPACT_ATOMS: atom_id res chain seq x y z
N TYR A 1 -5.13 9.53 -7.30
CA TYR A 1 -4.15 8.50 -7.68
C TYR A 1 -4.84 7.15 -7.85
N THR A 2 -4.23 6.27 -8.64
CA THR A 2 -4.81 4.98 -8.96
C THR A 2 -4.13 3.90 -8.10
N LEU A 3 -4.90 3.29 -7.22
CA LEU A 3 -4.41 2.17 -6.41
C LEU A 3 -4.46 0.88 -7.24
N PRO A 4 -3.52 -0.05 -7.06
CA PRO A 4 -3.63 -1.41 -7.57
C PRO A 4 -4.70 -2.18 -6.78
N HIS A 5 -5.95 -1.85 -7.03
CA HIS A 5 -7.13 -2.36 -6.35
C HIS A 5 -8.15 -2.91 -7.36
N ALA A 6 -9.11 -3.67 -6.93
CA ALA A 6 -10.29 -3.95 -7.72
C ALA A 6 -11.16 -2.67 -7.89
N GLU A 7 -11.64 -2.33 -9.05
CA GLU A 7 -11.43 -3.12 -10.28
C GLU A 7 -10.06 -2.81 -10.87
N LEU A 8 -9.48 -3.77 -11.61
CA LEU A 8 -8.25 -3.51 -12.34
C LEU A 8 -8.58 -2.61 -13.53
N TRP A 9 -8.67 -1.34 -13.26
CA TRP A 9 -8.98 -0.32 -14.25
C TRP A 9 -7.86 0.71 -14.32
N GLN A 10 -7.15 0.67 -15.41
CA GLN A 10 -6.24 1.71 -15.85
C GLN A 10 -6.76 2.22 -17.21
N PRO A 11 -6.86 3.53 -17.41
CA PRO A 11 -7.16 4.06 -18.72
C PRO A 11 -6.26 3.43 -19.78
N ASN A 12 -6.82 3.06 -20.92
CA ASN A 12 -6.05 2.46 -22.01
C ASN A 12 -5.07 3.50 -22.58
N ASP A 13 -3.89 3.50 -22.04
CA ASP A 13 -2.81 4.43 -22.38
C ASP A 13 -1.51 3.69 -22.72
N SER A 14 -0.44 4.43 -22.90
CA SER A 14 0.87 3.87 -23.25
C SER A 14 1.43 2.89 -22.20
N LEU A 15 1.05 3.02 -20.92
CA LEU A 15 1.48 2.07 -19.88
C LEU A 15 0.79 0.73 -20.05
N VAL A 16 -0.51 0.73 -20.27
CA VAL A 16 -1.27 -0.51 -20.52
C VAL A 16 -0.77 -1.17 -21.79
N ALA A 17 -0.56 -0.42 -22.87
CA ALA A 17 0.00 -0.94 -24.11
C ALA A 17 1.37 -1.60 -23.90
N LYS A 18 2.28 -0.92 -23.19
CA LYS A 18 3.61 -1.45 -22.83
C LYS A 18 3.54 -2.80 -22.11
N TYR A 19 2.65 -2.91 -21.12
CA TYR A 19 2.54 -4.15 -20.36
C TYR A 19 1.74 -5.23 -21.08
N THR A 20 0.80 -4.86 -21.93
CA THR A 20 0.11 -5.81 -22.82
C THR A 20 1.10 -6.48 -23.76
N GLU A 21 1.99 -5.73 -24.40
CA GLU A 21 3.06 -6.26 -25.23
C GLU A 21 4.02 -7.15 -24.42
N ARG A 22 4.42 -6.70 -23.23
CA ARG A 22 5.33 -7.46 -22.36
C ARG A 22 4.77 -8.80 -21.91
N PHE A 23 3.46 -8.89 -21.71
CA PHE A 23 2.77 -10.08 -21.21
C PHE A 23 1.96 -10.78 -22.30
N GLU A 24 2.29 -10.56 -23.58
CA GLU A 24 1.60 -11.15 -24.70
C GLU A 24 1.51 -12.69 -24.56
N GLY A 25 0.30 -13.22 -24.71
CA GLY A 25 0.00 -14.65 -24.56
C GLY A 25 -0.02 -15.16 -23.10
N GLN A 26 0.26 -14.33 -22.11
CA GLN A 26 0.26 -14.70 -20.70
C GLN A 26 -1.04 -14.25 -19.97
N ASP A 27 -1.74 -13.27 -20.52
CA ASP A 27 -3.07 -12.91 -20.08
C ASP A 27 -4.09 -13.87 -20.69
N SER A 28 -4.90 -14.49 -19.87
CA SER A 28 -6.02 -15.30 -20.30
C SER A 28 -7.34 -14.65 -19.90
N PRO A 29 -8.42 -14.88 -20.65
CA PRO A 29 -9.76 -14.55 -20.16
C PRO A 29 -9.94 -15.23 -18.83
N TYR A 30 -10.26 -14.45 -17.83
CA TYR A 30 -10.28 -14.91 -16.46
C TYR A 30 -11.22 -16.08 -16.20
N GLY A 31 -10.74 -17.03 -15.42
CA GLY A 31 -11.48 -18.13 -14.84
C GLY A 31 -11.61 -18.16 -13.32
N GLY A 32 -11.46 -17.06 -12.60
CA GLY A 32 -11.53 -17.03 -11.13
C GLY A 32 -12.92 -16.74 -10.57
N ASN A 33 -13.23 -17.37 -9.46
CA ASN A 33 -14.56 -17.36 -8.82
C ASN A 33 -14.84 -16.12 -7.95
N PHE A 34 -13.98 -15.11 -7.95
CA PHE A 34 -14.15 -13.97 -7.06
C PHE A 34 -15.02 -12.88 -7.68
N GLY A 35 -16.31 -13.04 -7.41
CA GLY A 35 -17.29 -12.01 -7.51
C GLY A 35 -17.68 -11.65 -8.94
N SER A 36 -18.85 -12.11 -9.35
CA SER A 36 -19.59 -11.60 -10.53
C SER A 36 -19.82 -10.07 -10.50
N TRP A 37 -19.33 -9.40 -9.47
CA TRP A 37 -19.50 -7.97 -9.19
C TRP A 37 -18.44 -7.10 -9.87
N TYR A 38 -17.25 -7.65 -10.18
CA TYR A 38 -16.15 -6.90 -10.75
C TYR A 38 -16.04 -7.15 -12.25
N TYR A 39 -15.73 -6.11 -12.97
CA TYR A 39 -15.59 -6.13 -14.42
C TYR A 39 -14.53 -7.15 -14.86
N ARG A 40 -14.84 -7.95 -15.87
CA ARG A 40 -13.88 -8.89 -16.47
C ARG A 40 -12.85 -8.12 -17.28
N ASN A 41 -11.61 -8.16 -16.88
CA ASN A 41 -10.52 -7.57 -17.63
C ASN A 41 -9.71 -8.65 -18.35
N TYR A 42 -9.61 -8.54 -19.67
CA TYR A 42 -8.86 -9.50 -20.49
C TYR A 42 -7.35 -9.28 -20.42
N ALA A 43 -6.89 -8.10 -20.02
CA ALA A 43 -5.48 -7.75 -19.87
C ALA A 43 -5.13 -7.50 -18.40
N ARG A 44 -5.58 -8.36 -17.50
CA ARG A 44 -5.51 -8.20 -16.05
C ARG A 44 -4.09 -8.00 -15.49
N HIS A 45 -3.11 -8.75 -16.00
CA HIS A 45 -1.72 -8.61 -15.57
C HIS A 45 -1.14 -7.28 -16.06
N ALA A 46 -1.41 -6.92 -17.32
CA ALA A 46 -1.00 -5.64 -17.88
C ALA A 46 -1.64 -4.46 -17.13
N GLN A 47 -2.93 -4.54 -16.83
CA GLN A 47 -3.64 -3.53 -16.06
C GLN A 47 -3.06 -3.38 -14.66
N PHE A 48 -2.86 -4.48 -13.93
CA PHE A 48 -2.27 -4.44 -12.61
C PHE A 48 -0.85 -3.85 -12.63
N ALA A 49 0.00 -4.27 -13.54
CA ALA A 49 1.36 -3.74 -13.69
C ALA A 49 1.35 -2.25 -14.04
N ALA A 50 0.44 -1.81 -14.89
CA ALA A 50 0.27 -0.40 -15.21
C ALA A 50 -0.19 0.44 -13.99
N MET A 51 -1.10 -0.10 -13.18
CA MET A 51 -1.53 0.55 -11.94
C MET A 51 -0.38 0.70 -10.94
N VAL A 52 0.43 -0.34 -10.75
CA VAL A 52 1.61 -0.29 -9.86
C VAL A 52 2.63 0.72 -10.40
N ASN A 53 2.92 0.71 -11.70
CA ASN A 53 3.85 1.66 -12.30
C ASN A 53 3.36 3.11 -12.12
N ARG A 54 2.06 3.35 -12.29
CA ARG A 54 1.48 4.67 -12.09
C ARG A 54 1.58 5.13 -10.64
N LEU A 55 1.29 4.23 -9.70
CA LEU A 55 1.45 4.51 -8.28
C LEU A 55 2.90 4.91 -7.95
N ASP A 56 3.86 4.15 -8.44
CA ASP A 56 5.29 4.43 -8.25
C ASP A 56 5.68 5.81 -8.81
N THR A 57 5.23 6.12 -10.03
CA THR A 57 5.44 7.45 -10.64
C THR A 57 4.85 8.57 -9.78
N GLN A 58 3.64 8.41 -9.29
CA GLN A 58 2.97 9.41 -8.45
C GLN A 58 3.65 9.60 -7.10
N ILE A 59 4.21 8.54 -6.53
CA ILE A 59 5.05 8.63 -5.32
C ILE A 59 6.32 9.44 -5.61
N GLY A 60 6.95 9.20 -6.76
CA GLY A 60 8.09 10.00 -7.22
C GLY A 60 7.75 11.48 -7.33
N GLU A 61 6.61 11.82 -7.95
CA GLU A 61 6.12 13.20 -8.06
C GLU A 61 5.90 13.87 -6.69
N ILE A 62 5.44 13.11 -5.69
CA ILE A 62 5.31 13.61 -4.31
C ILE A 62 6.69 13.94 -3.72
N PHE A 63 7.67 13.08 -3.89
CA PHE A 63 9.04 13.33 -3.42
C PHE A 63 9.66 14.55 -4.11
N ASP A 64 9.49 14.67 -5.41
CA ASP A 64 9.95 15.83 -6.17
C ASP A 64 9.30 17.13 -5.67
N LYS A 65 8.01 17.07 -5.36
CA LYS A 65 7.28 18.22 -4.82
C LYS A 65 7.74 18.59 -3.40
N LEU A 66 8.00 17.62 -2.53
CA LEU A 66 8.56 17.88 -1.20
C LEU A 66 9.92 18.58 -1.33
N LYS A 67 10.77 18.10 -2.22
CA LYS A 67 12.08 18.69 -2.49
C LYS A 67 11.98 20.10 -3.08
N GLU A 68 11.09 20.31 -4.07
CA GLU A 68 10.82 21.64 -4.64
C GLU A 68 10.42 22.67 -3.56
N LYS A 69 9.66 22.19 -2.55
CA LYS A 69 9.19 23.04 -1.45
C LYS A 69 10.17 23.16 -0.29
N GLY A 70 11.28 22.43 -0.32
CA GLY A 70 12.27 22.42 0.77
C GLY A 70 11.79 21.69 2.02
N PHE A 71 10.87 20.73 1.89
CA PHE A 71 10.32 19.96 3.01
C PHE A 71 10.89 18.55 3.11
N ASP A 72 11.67 18.10 2.14
CA ASP A 72 12.16 16.73 2.04
C ASP A 72 13.04 16.31 3.23
N GLU A 73 13.80 17.25 3.82
CA GLU A 73 14.65 16.99 4.99
C GLU A 73 13.90 17.05 6.34
N ASN A 74 12.64 17.50 6.33
CA ASN A 74 11.84 17.65 7.55
C ASN A 74 10.42 17.05 7.43
N THR A 75 10.29 16.01 6.63
CA THR A 75 9.02 15.30 6.45
C THR A 75 9.21 13.81 6.65
N LEU A 76 8.43 13.22 7.55
CA LEU A 76 8.29 11.78 7.65
C LEU A 76 7.31 11.31 6.58
N VAL A 77 7.77 10.45 5.68
CA VAL A 77 6.95 9.80 4.66
C VAL A 77 6.83 8.33 5.02
N ILE A 78 5.61 7.84 5.11
CA ILE A 78 5.31 6.42 5.36
C ILE A 78 4.56 5.88 4.16
N PHE A 79 5.03 4.76 3.62
CA PHE A 79 4.35 3.97 2.60
C PHE A 79 3.95 2.62 3.18
N THR A 80 2.68 2.29 3.09
CA THR A 80 2.13 1.02 3.59
C THR A 80 0.88 0.63 2.79
N SER A 81 0.28 -0.51 3.12
CA SER A 81 -0.99 -0.99 2.57
C SER A 81 -1.96 -1.30 3.70
N ASP A 82 -3.24 -1.22 3.44
CA ASP A 82 -4.31 -1.54 4.40
C ASP A 82 -4.56 -3.04 4.58
N ASN A 83 -4.17 -3.84 3.59
CA ASN A 83 -4.28 -5.31 3.61
C ASN A 83 -3.29 -5.95 2.63
N GLY A 84 -3.14 -7.26 2.76
CA GLY A 84 -2.38 -8.07 1.82
C GLY A 84 -2.98 -8.10 0.41
N PRO A 85 -2.34 -8.80 -0.54
CA PRO A 85 -2.77 -8.82 -1.93
C PRO A 85 -4.18 -9.36 -2.09
N HIS A 86 -4.93 -8.79 -3.04
CA HIS A 86 -6.30 -9.19 -3.36
C HIS A 86 -6.36 -10.04 -4.63
N GLU A 87 -7.46 -10.74 -4.79
CA GLU A 87 -7.77 -11.58 -5.97
C GLU A 87 -8.89 -11.00 -6.82
N GLU A 88 -9.54 -9.93 -6.37
CA GLU A 88 -10.67 -9.31 -7.03
C GLU A 88 -10.30 -8.74 -8.41
N GLY A 89 -11.24 -8.77 -9.33
CA GLY A 89 -11.04 -8.29 -10.70
C GLY A 89 -10.08 -9.11 -11.53
N GLY A 90 -9.74 -10.34 -11.07
CA GLY A 90 -8.80 -11.24 -11.74
C GLY A 90 -7.33 -10.93 -11.45
N ALA A 91 -7.06 -10.12 -10.45
CA ALA A 91 -5.70 -9.98 -9.92
C ALA A 91 -5.25 -11.32 -9.34
N ASP A 92 -4.21 -11.91 -9.92
CA ASP A 92 -3.64 -13.18 -9.47
C ASP A 92 -2.41 -12.92 -8.60
N PRO A 93 -2.49 -13.11 -7.27
CA PRO A 93 -1.35 -12.90 -6.39
C PRO A 93 -0.16 -13.80 -6.74
N ALA A 94 -0.42 -15.05 -7.11
CA ALA A 94 0.62 -16.01 -7.43
C ALA A 94 1.39 -15.65 -8.68
N TRP A 95 0.73 -15.09 -9.69
CA TRP A 95 1.39 -14.72 -10.94
C TRP A 95 2.52 -13.68 -10.76
N PHE A 96 2.30 -12.71 -9.88
CA PHE A 96 3.31 -11.71 -9.53
C PHE A 96 4.10 -12.07 -8.25
N ASN A 97 3.87 -13.25 -7.65
CA ASN A 97 4.43 -13.62 -6.35
C ASN A 97 4.20 -12.54 -5.27
N ARG A 98 3.01 -11.94 -5.26
CA ARG A 98 2.69 -10.79 -4.39
C ARG A 98 2.55 -11.15 -2.92
N ASP A 99 2.25 -12.39 -2.61
CA ASP A 99 2.16 -12.95 -1.26
C ASP A 99 3.52 -13.42 -0.72
N GLY A 100 4.54 -13.51 -1.59
CA GLY A 100 5.91 -13.81 -1.19
C GLY A 100 6.07 -15.13 -0.43
N LEU A 101 5.26 -16.14 -0.68
CA LEU A 101 5.18 -17.42 0.05
C LEU A 101 4.36 -17.34 1.35
N LEU A 102 3.76 -16.22 1.69
CA LEU A 102 2.89 -16.12 2.86
C LEU A 102 1.52 -16.72 2.55
N LYS A 103 0.97 -17.44 3.51
CA LYS A 103 -0.36 -18.04 3.36
C LYS A 103 -1.45 -16.97 3.47
N GLY A 104 -2.40 -17.00 2.54
CA GLY A 104 -3.59 -16.15 2.56
C GLY A 104 -3.43 -14.86 1.75
N THR A 105 -4.55 -14.23 1.51
CA THR A 105 -4.71 -12.98 0.76
C THR A 105 -5.64 -12.04 1.52
N LYS A 106 -5.97 -10.89 0.99
CA LYS A 106 -6.98 -9.95 1.54
C LYS A 106 -8.20 -10.73 2.09
N ARG A 107 -8.70 -10.35 3.24
CA ARG A 107 -9.76 -11.00 4.05
C ARG A 107 -9.33 -12.26 4.82
N SER A 108 -8.10 -12.70 4.66
CA SER A 108 -7.54 -13.78 5.48
C SER A 108 -6.87 -13.21 6.72
N THR A 109 -6.98 -13.91 7.84
CA THR A 109 -6.24 -13.61 9.07
C THR A 109 -4.85 -14.27 9.09
N HIS A 110 -4.44 -14.95 8.02
CA HIS A 110 -3.09 -15.44 7.87
C HIS A 110 -2.14 -14.32 7.45
N GLU A 111 -0.84 -14.55 7.60
CA GLU A 111 0.22 -13.57 7.29
C GLU A 111 0.07 -12.91 5.92
N GLY A 112 -0.28 -13.65 4.86
CA GLY A 112 -0.49 -13.09 3.53
C GLY A 112 -1.66 -12.10 3.43
N GLY A 113 -2.60 -12.13 4.37
CA GLY A 113 -3.72 -11.20 4.39
C GLY A 113 -3.49 -9.96 5.25
N ILE A 114 -2.64 -10.05 6.26
CA ILE A 114 -2.45 -9.00 7.27
C ILE A 114 -1.04 -8.41 7.30
N ARG A 115 -0.03 -9.14 6.85
CA ARG A 115 1.34 -8.66 6.79
C ARG A 115 1.55 -7.81 5.54
N VAL A 116 1.76 -6.52 5.74
CA VAL A 116 1.88 -5.52 4.67
C VAL A 116 3.26 -4.85 4.73
N PRO A 117 3.75 -4.28 3.62
CA PRO A 117 4.96 -3.49 3.65
C PRO A 117 4.75 -2.25 4.54
N PHE A 118 5.78 -1.90 5.30
CA PHE A 118 5.83 -0.64 6.04
C PHE A 118 7.20 -0.02 5.78
N ILE A 119 7.24 1.06 5.03
CA ILE A 119 8.47 1.73 4.60
C ILE A 119 8.40 3.16 5.07
N ALA A 120 9.42 3.60 5.79
CA ALA A 120 9.51 4.96 6.30
C ALA A 120 10.77 5.67 5.80
N LYS A 121 10.64 6.97 5.51
CA LYS A 121 11.75 7.88 5.19
C LYS A 121 11.51 9.20 5.88
N GLY A 122 12.51 9.71 6.58
CA GLY A 122 12.44 11.02 7.24
C GLY A 122 13.55 11.24 8.24
N PRO A 123 13.56 12.38 8.95
CA PRO A 123 14.50 12.67 10.00
C PRO A 123 14.58 11.54 11.04
N GLY A 124 15.78 11.15 11.44
CA GLY A 124 15.97 10.09 12.41
C GLY A 124 15.74 8.66 11.91
N VAL A 125 15.26 8.46 10.68
CA VAL A 125 15.12 7.13 10.06
C VAL A 125 16.40 6.79 9.30
N PRO A 126 17.22 5.80 9.75
CA PRO A 126 18.47 5.46 9.08
C PRO A 126 18.21 4.88 7.69
N ALA A 127 18.90 5.41 6.68
CA ALA A 127 18.77 4.92 5.31
C ALA A 127 19.22 3.45 5.18
N GLY A 128 18.42 2.64 4.49
CA GLY A 128 18.71 1.22 4.26
C GLY A 128 18.59 0.33 5.49
N SER A 129 18.08 0.86 6.61
CA SER A 129 17.82 0.03 7.79
C SER A 129 16.64 -0.91 7.58
N VAL A 130 16.73 -2.07 8.23
CA VAL A 130 15.63 -3.04 8.31
C VAL A 130 15.37 -3.31 9.79
N ASN A 131 14.10 -3.39 10.15
CA ASN A 131 13.69 -3.66 11.52
C ASN A 131 12.64 -4.79 11.51
N ASP A 132 12.84 -5.80 12.35
CA ASP A 132 11.95 -6.96 12.49
C ASP A 132 10.91 -6.77 13.61
N HIS A 133 10.78 -5.57 14.15
CA HIS A 133 9.76 -5.27 15.15
C HIS A 133 8.36 -5.48 14.58
N GLN A 134 7.52 -6.19 15.31
CA GLN A 134 6.12 -6.38 14.94
C GLN A 134 5.34 -5.10 15.23
N LEU A 135 4.79 -4.51 14.20
CA LEU A 135 4.02 -3.28 14.23
C LEU A 135 2.58 -3.56 13.77
N ALA A 136 1.63 -2.93 14.41
CA ALA A 136 0.24 -2.92 13.95
C ALA A 136 -0.26 -1.48 13.74
N PHE A 137 -1.35 -1.29 12.99
CA PHE A 137 -1.82 0.06 12.65
C PHE A 137 -2.23 0.91 13.87
N TYR A 138 -2.63 0.30 14.96
CA TYR A 138 -2.91 1.03 16.19
C TYR A 138 -1.65 1.62 16.84
N ASP A 139 -0.46 1.15 16.50
CA ASP A 139 0.81 1.70 16.97
C ASP A 139 1.23 2.97 16.17
N VAL A 140 0.64 3.19 15.00
CA VAL A 140 1.04 4.31 14.11
C VAL A 140 0.75 5.66 14.75
N MET A 141 -0.43 5.84 15.34
CA MET A 141 -0.79 7.13 15.95
C MET A 141 0.11 7.49 17.15
N PRO A 142 0.33 6.60 18.15
CA PRO A 142 1.28 6.89 19.22
C PRO A 142 2.70 7.17 18.69
N THR A 143 3.15 6.41 17.70
CA THR A 143 4.46 6.62 17.07
C THR A 143 4.57 8.01 16.43
N LEU A 144 3.54 8.45 15.71
CA LEU A 144 3.52 9.78 15.09
C LEU A 144 3.50 10.92 16.14
N LEU A 145 2.79 10.74 17.24
CA LEU A 145 2.77 11.70 18.33
C LEU A 145 4.15 11.81 18.98
N ASP A 146 4.78 10.70 19.31
CA ASP A 146 6.13 10.68 19.86
C ASP A 146 7.13 11.29 18.88
N TYR A 147 7.08 10.90 17.60
CA TYR A 147 7.93 11.46 16.56
C TYR A 147 7.77 12.99 16.41
N ALA A 148 6.57 13.51 16.61
CA ALA A 148 6.26 14.94 16.59
C ALA A 148 6.65 15.66 17.90
N GLY A 149 7.17 14.95 18.90
CA GLY A 149 7.48 15.50 20.22
C GLY A 149 6.24 15.88 21.05
N LEU A 150 5.09 15.26 20.76
CA LEU A 150 3.82 15.50 21.45
C LEU A 150 3.58 14.39 22.49
N ASP A 151 3.20 14.79 23.71
CA ASP A 151 2.75 13.80 24.70
C ASP A 151 1.33 13.32 24.35
N GLY A 152 1.22 12.07 23.96
CA GLY A 152 -0.07 11.45 23.65
C GLY A 152 -1.09 11.51 24.81
N LYS A 153 -0.61 11.62 26.04
CA LYS A 153 -1.47 11.77 27.23
C LYS A 153 -2.05 13.19 27.36
N GLU A 154 -1.29 14.22 27.01
CA GLU A 154 -1.79 15.59 26.95
C GLU A 154 -2.81 15.75 25.82
N TYR A 155 -2.53 15.21 24.65
CA TYR A 155 -3.43 15.27 23.51
C TYR A 155 -4.78 14.56 23.78
N SER A 156 -4.77 13.47 24.54
CA SER A 156 -6.00 12.78 24.91
C SER A 156 -6.82 13.54 25.97
N ARG A 157 -6.20 14.42 26.77
CA ARG A 157 -6.89 15.23 27.79
C ARG A 157 -7.59 16.45 27.19
N GLU A 158 -7.00 17.10 26.20
CA GLU A 158 -7.58 18.30 25.58
C GLU A 158 -8.69 17.95 24.55
N ALA A 159 -8.66 16.75 23.98
CA ALA A 159 -9.56 16.36 22.89
C ALA A 159 -10.94 15.87 23.34
N SER A 160 -11.23 15.69 24.64
CA SER A 160 -12.53 15.13 25.01
C SER A 160 -12.96 15.28 26.47
N THR A 161 -14.22 15.51 26.61
CA THR A 161 -15.07 15.08 27.74
C THR A 161 -15.39 13.55 27.66
N GLU A 162 -14.92 12.84 26.65
CA GLU A 162 -15.00 11.39 26.48
C GLU A 162 -13.59 10.81 26.33
N GLU A 163 -13.23 9.85 27.17
CA GLU A 163 -11.94 9.16 27.15
C GLU A 163 -11.69 8.50 25.78
N ARG A 164 -10.91 9.14 24.90
CA ARG A 164 -10.35 8.49 23.74
C ARG A 164 -9.08 7.76 24.17
N ARG A 165 -9.12 6.45 24.14
CA ARG A 165 -7.94 5.61 24.32
C ARG A 165 -7.30 5.35 22.98
N TYR A 166 -5.98 5.50 22.91
CA TYR A 166 -5.19 4.97 21.81
C TYR A 166 -4.77 3.55 22.18
N ASP A 167 -5.17 2.57 21.38
CA ASP A 167 -4.92 1.16 21.64
C ASP A 167 -3.57 0.71 21.03
N GLY A 168 -2.55 1.55 21.09
CA GLY A 168 -1.22 1.26 20.57
C GLY A 168 -0.15 1.29 21.66
N ILE A 169 0.99 0.71 21.34
CA ILE A 169 2.25 0.79 22.09
C ILE A 169 3.28 1.53 21.25
N SER A 170 3.93 2.52 21.83
CA SER A 170 5.03 3.27 21.20
C SER A 170 6.34 2.51 21.20
#